data_bfc76184c55b8708409ef178bcb96724
#
_entry.id   bfc76184c55b8708409ef178bcb96724
#
_cell.length_a   1.000
_cell.length_b   1.000
_cell.length_c   1.000
_cell.angle_alpha   90.00
_cell.angle_beta   90.00
_cell.angle_gamma   90.00
#
_symmetry.space_group_name_H-M   'P 1'
#
loop_
_entity.id
_entity.type
_entity.pdbx_description
1 polymer ?
#
loop_
_entity_poly.entity_id
_entity_poly.type
_entity_poly.pdbx_seq_one_letter_code
_entity_poly.pdbx_strand_id
1 'polypeptide(L)'
;MFACLSLCSYAQAPLSTEVVTGSFEALYKKTANLEIEYIKIHNRSEAEFAEYEKDWVVDKPEVEDLILQNANAALKNVCYLNFGKESDWTVKVVVTTISPKGDYSFVVQLIDKKGEIVGSIAGLFGKGGMFGTKLNLIKDGAKSTGKKLGTILKKYI
;
A
#
# COMPACT_ATOMS: atom_id res chain seq x y z
N MET A 1 -22.51 -37.12 38.22
CA MET A 1 -22.68 -35.69 37.83
C MET A 1 -21.39 -35.31 37.12
N PHE A 2 -21.35 -35.40 35.78
CA PHE A 2 -20.17 -35.04 34.98
C PHE A 2 -20.32 -33.58 34.49
N ALA A 3 -19.45 -32.70 34.95
CA ALA A 3 -19.37 -31.32 34.46
C ALA A 3 -18.65 -31.29 33.11
N CYS A 4 -19.39 -30.97 32.05
CA CYS A 4 -18.86 -30.77 30.73
C CYS A 4 -18.21 -29.38 30.68
N LEU A 5 -16.88 -29.32 30.77
CA LEU A 5 -16.10 -28.08 30.55
C LEU A 5 -16.09 -27.82 29.03
N SER A 6 -16.95 -26.89 28.61
CA SER A 6 -16.94 -26.33 27.27
C SER A 6 -15.71 -25.45 27.10
N LEU A 7 -14.68 -25.95 26.41
CA LEU A 7 -13.54 -25.17 25.97
C LEU A 7 -14.01 -24.26 24.82
N CYS A 8 -14.39 -23.03 25.15
CA CYS A 8 -14.51 -21.98 24.16
C CYS A 8 -13.11 -21.68 23.59
N SER A 9 -12.83 -22.22 22.41
CA SER A 9 -11.71 -21.76 21.60
C SER A 9 -11.97 -20.33 21.18
N TYR A 10 -11.38 -19.38 21.90
CA TYR A 10 -11.25 -18.02 21.39
C TYR A 10 -10.29 -18.08 20.20
N ALA A 11 -10.84 -17.99 18.99
CA ALA A 11 -10.05 -17.71 17.81
C ALA A 11 -9.37 -16.34 18.03
N GLN A 12 -8.09 -16.34 18.33
CA GLN A 12 -7.32 -15.11 18.38
C GLN A 12 -7.39 -14.46 16.99
N ALA A 13 -7.88 -13.21 16.94
CA ALA A 13 -7.76 -12.39 15.76
C ALA A 13 -6.28 -12.37 15.33
N PRO A 14 -5.98 -12.48 14.02
CA PRO A 14 -4.59 -12.41 13.57
C PRO A 14 -3.96 -11.13 14.10
N LEU A 15 -2.86 -11.27 14.84
CA LEU A 15 -2.08 -10.14 15.33
C LEU A 15 -1.75 -9.26 14.13
N SER A 16 -2.09 -7.98 14.21
CA SER A 16 -1.68 -7.00 13.21
C SER A 16 -0.16 -7.07 13.09
N THR A 17 0.34 -7.39 11.88
CA THR A 17 1.77 -7.44 11.57
C THR A 17 2.34 -6.05 11.29
N GLU A 18 1.54 -4.99 11.47
CA GLU A 18 1.94 -3.61 11.24
C GLU A 18 3.01 -3.18 12.24
N VAL A 19 4.13 -2.71 11.72
CA VAL A 19 5.22 -2.14 12.53
C VAL A 19 5.36 -0.67 12.15
N VAL A 20 5.11 0.21 13.12
CA VAL A 20 5.15 1.67 12.94
C VAL A 20 6.36 2.23 13.67
N THR A 21 7.13 3.06 12.98
CA THR A 21 8.26 3.83 13.56
C THR A 21 8.13 5.29 13.14
N GLY A 22 8.59 6.21 14.00
CA GLY A 22 8.49 7.63 13.74
C GLY A 22 7.05 8.16 13.80
N SER A 23 6.77 9.25 13.07
CA SER A 23 5.48 9.95 13.11
C SER A 23 5.02 10.36 11.71
N PHE A 24 3.69 10.36 11.52
CA PHE A 24 3.01 10.85 10.32
C PHE A 24 2.18 12.11 10.59
N GLU A 25 2.17 12.63 11.81
CA GLU A 25 1.34 13.78 12.22
C GLU A 25 1.59 15.04 11.38
N ALA A 26 2.81 15.20 10.85
CA ALA A 26 3.15 16.33 9.98
C ALA A 26 2.30 16.41 8.70
N LEU A 27 1.66 15.32 8.30
CA LEU A 27 0.77 15.28 7.13
C LEU A 27 -0.60 15.89 7.37
N TYR A 28 -0.99 16.15 8.62
CA TYR A 28 -2.33 16.65 8.93
C TYR A 28 -2.63 17.95 8.17
N LYS A 29 -3.71 17.92 7.37
CA LYS A 29 -4.13 19.03 6.49
C LYS A 29 -3.07 19.48 5.48
N LYS A 30 -2.12 18.61 5.11
CA LYS A 30 -1.11 18.88 4.09
C LYS A 30 -1.41 18.12 2.80
N THR A 31 -0.82 18.61 1.72
CA THR A 31 -0.67 17.87 0.47
C THR A 31 0.74 17.30 0.43
N ALA A 32 0.87 16.01 0.18
CA ALA A 32 2.15 15.34 0.04
C ALA A 32 2.32 14.77 -1.38
N ASN A 33 3.56 14.70 -1.85
CA ASN A 33 3.90 13.98 -3.04
C ASN A 33 3.77 12.47 -2.78
N LEU A 34 3.19 11.72 -3.71
CA LEU A 34 3.16 10.25 -3.68
C LEU A 34 4.23 9.71 -4.62
N GLU A 35 5.09 8.87 -4.11
CA GLU A 35 6.04 8.07 -4.90
C GLU A 35 5.75 6.59 -4.72
N ILE A 36 5.85 5.81 -5.81
CA ILE A 36 5.66 4.36 -5.79
C ILE A 36 6.89 3.72 -6.41
N GLU A 37 7.51 2.82 -5.66
CA GLU A 37 8.65 2.01 -6.10
C GLU A 37 8.27 0.54 -6.07
N TYR A 38 8.56 -0.19 -7.15
CA TYR A 38 8.32 -1.62 -7.25
C TYR A 38 9.64 -2.39 -7.15
N ILE A 39 9.78 -3.23 -6.13
CA ILE A 39 10.98 -4.07 -5.94
C ILE A 39 10.84 -5.36 -6.75
N LYS A 40 9.72 -6.09 -6.58
CA LYS A 40 9.43 -7.31 -7.34
C LYS A 40 7.98 -7.37 -7.80
N ILE A 41 7.79 -7.76 -9.05
CA ILE A 41 6.49 -8.07 -9.64
C ILE A 41 6.60 -9.48 -10.24
N HIS A 42 5.79 -10.42 -9.77
CA HIS A 42 5.84 -11.83 -10.18
C HIS A 42 7.26 -12.41 -10.10
N ASN A 43 7.96 -12.17 -9.00
CA ASN A 43 9.35 -12.59 -8.72
C ASN A 43 10.42 -12.00 -9.68
N ARG A 44 10.09 -10.95 -10.41
CA ARG A 44 10.98 -10.22 -11.32
C ARG A 44 11.20 -8.80 -10.82
N SER A 45 12.34 -8.20 -11.17
CA SER A 45 12.45 -6.73 -11.05
C SER A 45 11.41 -6.06 -11.95
N GLU A 46 11.12 -4.79 -11.71
CA GLU A 46 10.17 -4.07 -12.57
C GLU A 46 10.62 -4.06 -14.04
N ALA A 47 11.93 -3.86 -14.29
CA ALA A 47 12.48 -3.89 -15.64
C ALA A 47 12.30 -5.26 -16.32
N GLU A 48 12.59 -6.35 -15.63
CA GLU A 48 12.39 -7.71 -16.12
C GLU A 48 10.91 -8.02 -16.33
N PHE A 49 10.02 -7.50 -15.45
CA PHE A 49 8.58 -7.67 -15.62
C PHE A 49 8.06 -6.92 -16.85
N ALA A 50 8.56 -5.71 -17.12
CA ALA A 50 8.21 -4.94 -18.31
C ALA A 50 8.65 -5.63 -19.62
N GLU A 51 9.75 -6.38 -19.60
CA GLU A 51 10.17 -7.21 -20.73
C GLU A 51 9.27 -8.43 -20.91
N TYR A 52 8.83 -9.04 -19.84
CA TYR A 52 7.97 -10.22 -19.81
C TYR A 52 6.51 -9.88 -20.16
N GLU A 53 5.97 -8.79 -19.59
CA GLU A 53 4.62 -8.30 -19.82
C GLU A 53 4.67 -6.93 -20.50
N LYS A 54 4.57 -6.95 -21.84
CA LYS A 54 4.76 -5.73 -22.65
C LYS A 54 3.75 -4.62 -22.39
N ASP A 55 2.56 -4.97 -21.94
CA ASP A 55 1.50 -4.00 -21.62
C ASP A 55 1.75 -3.28 -20.30
N TRP A 56 2.71 -3.74 -19.47
CA TRP A 56 2.99 -3.11 -18.17
C TRP A 56 3.33 -1.62 -18.29
N VAL A 57 4.18 -1.25 -19.24
CA VAL A 57 4.58 0.16 -19.43
C VAL A 57 3.39 1.06 -19.75
N VAL A 58 2.40 0.53 -20.50
CA VAL A 58 1.16 1.24 -20.85
C VAL A 58 0.21 1.29 -19.66
N ASP A 59 0.07 0.20 -18.92
CA ASP A 59 -0.88 0.06 -17.82
C ASP A 59 -0.38 0.61 -16.48
N LYS A 60 0.93 0.76 -16.30
CA LYS A 60 1.51 1.28 -15.04
C LYS A 60 0.90 2.60 -14.57
N PRO A 61 0.71 3.63 -15.43
CA PRO A 61 0.08 4.87 -14.99
C PRO A 61 -1.33 4.67 -14.44
N GLU A 62 -2.13 3.79 -15.04
CA GLU A 62 -3.47 3.46 -14.54
C GLU A 62 -3.40 2.73 -13.19
N VAL A 63 -2.47 1.80 -13.03
CA VAL A 63 -2.23 1.10 -11.75
C VAL A 63 -1.90 2.10 -10.63
N GLU A 64 -1.02 3.05 -10.91
CA GLU A 64 -0.64 4.09 -9.94
C GLU A 64 -1.78 5.05 -9.64
N ASP A 65 -2.57 5.44 -10.64
CA ASP A 65 -3.77 6.26 -10.46
C ASP A 65 -4.82 5.55 -9.60
N LEU A 66 -4.99 4.25 -9.73
CA LEU A 66 -5.89 3.46 -8.88
C LEU A 66 -5.44 3.48 -7.42
N ILE A 67 -4.14 3.38 -7.16
CA ILE A 67 -3.59 3.52 -5.80
C ILE A 67 -3.90 4.92 -5.26
N LEU A 68 -3.59 5.97 -6.02
CA LEU A 68 -3.79 7.36 -5.62
C LEU A 68 -5.24 7.68 -5.30
N GLN A 69 -6.15 7.36 -6.23
CA GLN A 69 -7.58 7.66 -6.08
C GLN A 69 -8.19 6.95 -4.87
N ASN A 70 -7.88 5.67 -4.69
CA ASN A 70 -8.40 4.89 -3.55
C ASN A 70 -7.78 5.35 -2.22
N ALA A 71 -6.51 5.76 -2.20
CA ALA A 71 -5.88 6.32 -1.02
C ALA A 71 -6.54 7.65 -0.60
N ASN A 72 -6.72 8.58 -1.53
CA ASN A 72 -7.38 9.85 -1.25
C ASN A 72 -8.84 9.69 -0.81
N ALA A 73 -9.57 8.75 -1.40
CA ALA A 73 -10.93 8.41 -0.97
C ALA A 73 -10.98 7.92 0.49
N ALA A 74 -10.01 7.09 0.90
CA ALA A 74 -9.93 6.57 2.27
C ALA A 74 -9.40 7.62 3.27
N LEU A 75 -8.55 8.54 2.85
CA LEU A 75 -8.01 9.63 3.68
C LEU A 75 -9.07 10.64 4.14
N LYS A 76 -10.14 10.83 3.37
CA LYS A 76 -11.29 11.70 3.73
C LYS A 76 -10.86 13.10 4.18
N ASN A 77 -10.00 13.77 3.42
CA ASN A 77 -9.51 15.14 3.69
C ASN A 77 -8.62 15.30 4.95
N VAL A 78 -8.13 14.24 5.54
CA VAL A 78 -7.13 14.32 6.62
C VAL A 78 -5.81 14.84 6.07
N CYS A 79 -5.38 14.31 4.93
CA CYS A 79 -4.37 14.87 4.05
C CYS A 79 -4.73 14.54 2.60
N TYR A 80 -3.95 15.04 1.64
CA TYR A 80 -4.15 14.80 0.21
C TYR A 80 -2.83 14.36 -0.43
N LEU A 81 -2.88 13.30 -1.24
CA LEU A 81 -1.75 12.80 -1.99
C LEU A 81 -1.87 13.21 -3.47
N ASN A 82 -0.74 13.52 -4.12
CA ASN A 82 -0.70 13.82 -5.54
C ASN A 82 0.65 13.43 -6.13
N PHE A 83 0.69 13.03 -7.40
CA PHE A 83 1.95 12.76 -8.09
C PHE A 83 2.64 14.04 -8.56
N GLY A 84 3.97 14.06 -8.50
CA GLY A 84 4.79 15.09 -9.13
C GLY A 84 4.58 16.50 -8.61
N LYS A 85 3.95 16.66 -7.45
CA LYS A 85 3.72 17.98 -6.87
C LYS A 85 4.87 18.35 -5.96
N GLU A 86 5.39 19.57 -6.11
CA GLU A 86 6.31 20.13 -5.12
C GLU A 86 5.62 20.19 -3.76
N SER A 87 6.19 19.47 -2.80
CA SER A 87 5.75 19.41 -1.42
C SER A 87 6.95 19.20 -0.52
N ASP A 88 6.88 19.73 0.70
CA ASP A 88 7.87 19.44 1.73
C ASP A 88 7.84 17.98 2.19
N TRP A 89 6.78 17.25 1.84
CA TRP A 89 6.55 15.87 2.27
C TRP A 89 6.34 14.95 1.10
N THR A 90 7.00 13.80 1.17
CA THR A 90 6.79 12.69 0.24
C THR A 90 6.33 11.46 1.01
N VAL A 91 5.20 10.91 0.62
CA VAL A 91 4.75 9.57 1.02
C VAL A 91 5.27 8.60 -0.04
N LYS A 92 6.24 7.76 0.35
CA LYS A 92 6.81 6.76 -0.54
C LYS A 92 6.22 5.39 -0.21
N VAL A 93 5.60 4.77 -1.19
CA VAL A 93 5.11 3.40 -1.12
C VAL A 93 6.13 2.49 -1.78
N VAL A 94 6.78 1.65 -0.98
CA VAL A 94 7.71 0.64 -1.48
C VAL A 94 6.97 -0.68 -1.59
N VAL A 95 6.59 -1.04 -2.81
CA VAL A 95 5.95 -2.32 -3.11
C VAL A 95 7.03 -3.39 -3.14
N THR A 96 7.15 -4.16 -2.08
CA THR A 96 8.18 -5.20 -1.96
C THR A 96 7.92 -6.38 -2.86
N THR A 97 6.65 -6.77 -3.00
CA THR A 97 6.22 -7.82 -3.93
C THR A 97 4.81 -7.59 -4.45
N ILE A 98 4.59 -7.99 -5.70
CA ILE A 98 3.26 -8.26 -6.25
C ILE A 98 3.24 -9.74 -6.66
N SER A 99 2.34 -10.52 -6.08
CA SER A 99 2.19 -11.93 -6.41
C SER A 99 1.52 -12.15 -7.77
N PRO A 100 1.58 -13.35 -8.37
CA PRO A 100 0.82 -13.67 -9.59
C PRO A 100 -0.70 -13.49 -9.46
N LYS A 101 -1.24 -13.49 -8.24
CA LYS A 101 -2.65 -13.18 -7.95
C LYS A 101 -2.94 -11.68 -7.83
N GLY A 102 -1.91 -10.83 -7.95
CA GLY A 102 -2.02 -9.39 -7.80
C GLY A 102 -2.03 -8.92 -6.34
N ASP A 103 -1.63 -9.76 -5.38
CA ASP A 103 -1.49 -9.38 -3.98
C ASP A 103 -0.23 -8.52 -3.79
N TYR A 104 -0.38 -7.38 -3.13
CA TYR A 104 0.70 -6.45 -2.83
C TYR A 104 1.17 -6.62 -1.38
N SER A 105 2.49 -6.72 -1.19
CA SER A 105 3.12 -6.48 0.10
C SER A 105 3.91 -5.17 0.00
N PHE A 106 3.74 -4.27 0.96
CA PHE A 106 4.34 -2.94 0.85
C PHE A 106 4.68 -2.31 2.19
N VAL A 107 5.55 -1.31 2.11
CA VAL A 107 5.95 -0.42 3.21
C VAL A 107 5.62 1.00 2.82
N VAL A 108 5.23 1.82 3.78
CA VAL A 108 5.00 3.26 3.59
C VAL A 108 6.05 4.03 4.38
N GLN A 109 6.69 4.99 3.73
CA GLN A 109 7.68 5.88 4.34
C GLN A 109 7.22 7.33 4.20
N LEU A 110 7.38 8.11 5.24
CA LEU A 110 7.24 9.57 5.18
C LEU A 110 8.64 10.18 5.10
N ILE A 111 8.89 10.93 4.04
CA ILE A 111 10.18 11.54 3.74
C ILE A 111 10.01 13.06 3.79
N ASP A 112 10.88 13.74 4.52
CA ASP A 112 10.89 15.20 4.62
C ASP A 112 11.60 15.86 3.41
N LYS A 113 11.61 17.19 3.36
CA LYS A 113 12.25 17.97 2.29
C LYS A 113 13.77 17.78 2.21
N LYS A 114 14.40 17.26 3.25
CA LYS A 114 15.84 16.92 3.28
C LYS A 114 16.13 15.53 2.74
N GLY A 115 15.08 14.74 2.43
CA GLY A 115 15.21 13.35 2.01
C GLY A 115 15.35 12.37 3.17
N GLU A 116 15.09 12.78 4.41
CA GLU A 116 15.17 11.92 5.58
C GLU A 116 13.83 11.21 5.83
N ILE A 117 13.88 9.92 6.18
CA ILE A 117 12.72 9.14 6.56
C ILE A 117 12.37 9.49 8.01
N VAL A 118 11.22 10.14 8.21
CA VAL A 118 10.72 10.56 9.52
C VAL A 118 9.64 9.67 10.09
N GLY A 119 9.07 8.80 9.26
CA GLY A 119 8.09 7.78 9.65
C GLY A 119 8.11 6.60 8.70
N SER A 120 7.78 5.42 9.21
CA SER A 120 7.68 4.21 8.41
C SER A 120 6.61 3.26 8.97
N ILE A 121 5.86 2.62 8.09
CA ILE A 121 4.89 1.58 8.43
C ILE A 121 5.17 0.37 7.55
N ALA A 122 5.52 -0.74 8.17
CA ALA A 122 5.79 -2.02 7.50
C ALA A 122 4.67 -3.03 7.74
N GLY A 123 4.71 -4.15 7.02
CA GLY A 123 3.76 -5.25 7.18
C GLY A 123 2.39 -4.98 6.57
N LEU A 124 2.33 -4.15 5.53
CA LEU A 124 1.10 -3.79 4.85
C LEU A 124 0.81 -4.71 3.67
N PHE A 125 -0.46 -4.99 3.46
CA PHE A 125 -0.94 -5.92 2.44
C PHE A 125 -2.17 -5.37 1.71
N GLY A 126 -2.16 -5.50 0.38
CA GLY A 126 -3.29 -5.22 -0.50
C GLY A 126 -3.67 -6.47 -1.28
N LYS A 127 -4.91 -6.95 -1.13
CA LYS A 127 -5.38 -8.17 -1.79
C LYS A 127 -5.65 -7.94 -3.27
N GLY A 128 -5.13 -8.83 -4.12
CA GLY A 128 -5.38 -8.87 -5.55
C GLY A 128 -6.77 -9.37 -5.93
N GLY A 129 -7.02 -9.45 -7.22
CA GLY A 129 -8.26 -9.93 -7.78
C GLY A 129 -8.42 -11.45 -7.70
N MET A 130 -9.60 -11.93 -8.10
CA MET A 130 -9.91 -13.36 -8.19
C MET A 130 -9.91 -13.85 -9.63
N PHE A 131 -10.26 -13.00 -10.59
CA PHE A 131 -10.43 -13.35 -12.00
C PHE A 131 -9.86 -12.28 -12.92
N GLY A 132 -9.39 -12.72 -14.08
CA GLY A 132 -8.92 -11.85 -15.13
C GLY A 132 -7.47 -12.12 -15.54
N THR A 133 -6.95 -11.23 -16.38
CA THR A 133 -5.56 -11.27 -16.82
C THR A 133 -4.61 -10.87 -15.68
N LYS A 134 -3.31 -11.11 -15.85
CA LYS A 134 -2.29 -10.67 -14.88
C LYS A 134 -2.42 -9.19 -14.51
N LEU A 135 -2.60 -8.33 -15.52
CA LEU A 135 -2.73 -6.90 -15.30
C LEU A 135 -4.03 -6.51 -14.60
N ASN A 136 -5.15 -7.19 -14.91
CA ASN A 136 -6.40 -6.99 -14.18
C ASN A 136 -6.28 -7.34 -12.70
N LEU A 137 -5.60 -8.45 -12.39
CA LEU A 137 -5.34 -8.83 -10.99
C LEU A 137 -4.46 -7.81 -10.27
N ILE A 138 -3.43 -7.29 -10.94
CA ILE A 138 -2.57 -6.21 -10.44
C ILE A 138 -3.38 -4.93 -10.19
N LYS A 139 -4.28 -4.55 -11.10
CA LYS A 139 -5.17 -3.38 -10.94
C LYS A 139 -6.12 -3.55 -9.75
N ASP A 140 -6.68 -4.72 -9.54
CA ASP A 140 -7.51 -5.00 -8.36
C ASP A 140 -6.70 -4.91 -7.06
N GLY A 141 -5.48 -5.44 -7.06
CA GLY A 141 -4.53 -5.27 -5.95
C GLY A 141 -4.17 -3.81 -5.69
N ALA A 142 -4.03 -3.01 -6.75
CA ALA A 142 -3.75 -1.58 -6.65
C ALA A 142 -4.89 -0.82 -5.93
N LYS A 143 -6.15 -1.12 -6.26
CA LYS A 143 -7.31 -0.54 -5.55
C LYS A 143 -7.28 -0.87 -4.06
N SER A 144 -7.05 -2.13 -3.72
CA SER A 144 -6.94 -2.59 -2.32
C SER A 144 -5.76 -1.94 -1.60
N THR A 145 -4.62 -1.80 -2.27
CA THR A 145 -3.41 -1.14 -1.76
C THR A 145 -3.67 0.33 -1.48
N GLY A 146 -4.31 1.05 -2.40
CA GLY A 146 -4.68 2.44 -2.20
C GLY A 146 -5.63 2.62 -1.00
N LYS A 147 -6.66 1.80 -0.91
CA LYS A 147 -7.58 1.82 0.23
C LYS A 147 -6.85 1.55 1.57
N LYS A 148 -5.95 0.56 1.60
CA LYS A 148 -5.14 0.26 2.78
C LYS A 148 -4.21 1.41 3.12
N LEU A 149 -3.53 2.01 2.13
CA LEU A 149 -2.66 3.18 2.29
C LEU A 149 -3.41 4.35 2.95
N GLY A 150 -4.55 4.74 2.40
CA GLY A 150 -5.34 5.84 2.95
C GLY A 150 -5.87 5.55 4.35
N THR A 151 -6.33 4.34 4.60
CA THR A 151 -6.84 3.92 5.92
C THR A 151 -5.74 3.94 6.97
N ILE A 152 -4.54 3.43 6.65
CA ILE A 152 -3.43 3.36 7.60
C ILE A 152 -2.83 4.73 7.87
N LEU A 153 -2.64 5.57 6.85
CA LEU A 153 -2.21 6.95 7.05
C LEU A 153 -3.20 7.72 7.91
N LYS A 154 -4.50 7.63 7.64
CA LYS A 154 -5.54 8.28 8.44
C LYS A 154 -5.50 7.87 9.92
N LYS A 155 -5.11 6.62 10.21
CA LYS A 155 -4.98 6.11 11.58
C LYS A 155 -3.81 6.77 12.33
N TYR A 156 -2.71 7.10 11.64
CA TYR A 156 -1.47 7.59 12.25
C TYR A 156 -1.19 9.08 12.00
N ILE A 157 -2.02 9.77 11.27
CA ILE A 157 -2.06 11.23 11.16
C ILE A 157 -3.00 11.79 12.24
#